data_980882689fcbe0222fe87a29f81dd3f9
#
_entry.id   980882689fcbe0222fe87a29f81dd3f9
#
_cell.length_a   1.000
_cell.length_b   1.000
_cell.length_c   1.000
_cell.angle_alpha   90.00
_cell.angle_beta   90.00
_cell.angle_gamma   90.00
#
_symmetry.space_group_name_H-M   'P 1'
#
loop_
_entity.id
_entity.type
_entity.pdbx_description
1 polymer ?
#
loop_
_entity_poly.entity_id
_entity_poly.type
_entity_poly.pdbx_seq_one_letter_code
_entity_poly.pdbx_strand_id
1 'polypeptide(L)'
;MRIKEEYKVREMAGEHIVVMQGRYGVDMTKVIALNETSLWLWNRLQGREFGTDDVRDLLLGEYDVDAETAERDAQAWVARLKMCNLVEE
;
A
#
# COMPACT_ATOMS: atom_id res chain seq x y z
N MET A 1 -2.04 2.42 11.97
CA MET A 1 -2.48 3.14 10.77
C MET A 1 -3.49 2.31 10.00
N ARG A 2 -4.21 2.95 9.12
CA ARG A 2 -5.26 2.31 8.33
C ARG A 2 -5.26 2.89 6.94
N ILE A 3 -5.44 2.05 5.93
CA ILE A 3 -5.59 2.53 4.56
C ILE A 3 -6.92 3.28 4.46
N LYS A 4 -6.89 4.47 3.87
CA LYS A 4 -8.08 5.30 3.73
C LYS A 4 -9.11 4.59 2.86
N GLU A 5 -10.35 4.52 3.33
CA GLU A 5 -11.42 3.77 2.65
C GLU A 5 -11.80 4.35 1.29
N GLU A 6 -11.54 5.62 1.09
CA GLU A 6 -11.85 6.30 -0.17
C GLU A 6 -10.99 5.84 -1.34
N TYR A 7 -9.84 5.21 -1.05
CA TYR A 7 -8.94 4.73 -2.08
C TYR A 7 -9.15 3.26 -2.35
N LYS A 8 -9.35 2.92 -3.61
CA LYS A 8 -9.59 1.56 -4.03
C LYS A 8 -8.68 1.22 -5.20
N VAL A 9 -8.31 -0.04 -5.27
CA VAL A 9 -7.51 -0.54 -6.37
C VAL A 9 -8.42 -0.75 -7.58
N ARG A 10 -7.96 -0.27 -8.74
CA ARG A 10 -8.63 -0.47 -10.01
C ARG A 10 -7.68 -1.17 -10.96
N GLU A 11 -8.24 -1.94 -11.87
CA GLU A 11 -7.47 -2.58 -12.92
C GLU A 11 -7.64 -1.78 -14.20
N MET A 12 -6.51 -1.36 -14.78
CA MET A 12 -6.50 -0.64 -16.05
C MET A 12 -5.37 -1.19 -16.92
N ALA A 13 -5.71 -1.64 -18.12
CA ALA A 13 -4.75 -2.15 -19.08
C ALA A 13 -3.84 -3.25 -18.51
N GLY A 14 -4.42 -4.11 -17.65
CA GLY A 14 -3.68 -5.21 -17.04
C GLY A 14 -2.85 -4.83 -15.83
N GLU A 15 -2.91 -3.57 -15.41
CA GLU A 15 -2.20 -3.10 -14.22
C GLU A 15 -3.17 -2.78 -13.10
N HIS A 16 -2.73 -3.03 -11.88
CA HIS A 16 -3.50 -2.66 -10.68
C HIS A 16 -3.02 -1.30 -10.22
N ILE A 17 -3.95 -0.35 -10.15
CA ILE A 17 -3.61 1.03 -9.81
C ILE A 17 -4.52 1.57 -8.71
N VAL A 18 -3.99 2.54 -7.98
CA VAL A 18 -4.76 3.38 -7.07
C VAL A 18 -4.76 4.77 -7.62
N VAL A 19 -5.96 5.33 -7.85
CA VAL A 19 -6.10 6.68 -8.35
C VAL A 19 -6.27 7.62 -7.17
N MET A 20 -5.39 8.60 -7.07
CA MET A 20 -5.48 9.63 -6.05
C MET A 20 -5.96 10.91 -6.71
N GLN A 21 -7.03 11.47 -6.17
CA GLN A 21 -7.56 12.74 -6.67
C GLN A 21 -7.04 13.88 -5.80
N GLY A 22 -6.55 14.92 -6.44
CA GLY A 22 -6.17 16.13 -5.75
C GLY A 22 -7.37 16.83 -5.15
N ARG A 23 -7.16 17.51 -4.02
CA ARG A 23 -8.19 18.34 -3.40
C ARG A 23 -8.17 19.73 -4.02
N TYR A 24 -9.30 20.43 -3.91
CA TYR A 24 -9.42 21.86 -4.25
C TYR A 24 -9.23 22.20 -5.74
N GLY A 25 -9.68 21.31 -6.62
CA GLY A 25 -9.62 21.60 -8.04
C GLY A 25 -8.22 21.65 -8.63
N VAL A 26 -7.25 21.15 -7.90
CA VAL A 26 -5.93 20.96 -8.45
C VAL A 26 -6.00 19.75 -9.36
N ASP A 27 -5.77 19.97 -10.65
CA ASP A 27 -5.87 18.92 -11.67
C ASP A 27 -4.70 17.96 -11.61
N MET A 28 -4.46 17.39 -10.44
CA MET A 28 -3.37 16.44 -10.29
C MET A 28 -3.93 15.12 -9.84
N THR A 29 -4.37 14.34 -10.80
CA THR A 29 -4.67 12.95 -10.56
C THR A 29 -3.37 12.19 -10.55
N LYS A 30 -2.99 11.67 -9.40
CA LYS A 30 -1.82 10.80 -9.29
C LYS A 30 -2.28 9.36 -9.33
N VAL A 31 -1.53 8.55 -10.06
CA VAL A 31 -1.79 7.13 -10.19
C VAL A 31 -0.59 6.37 -9.65
N ILE A 32 -0.86 5.43 -8.76
CA ILE A 32 0.18 4.56 -8.21
C ILE A 32 -0.08 3.14 -8.72
N ALA A 33 0.90 2.56 -9.39
CA ALA A 33 0.83 1.17 -9.81
C ALA A 33 1.25 0.27 -8.66
N LEU A 34 0.50 -0.79 -8.44
CA LEU A 34 0.82 -1.80 -7.44
C LEU A 34 1.31 -3.06 -8.15
N ASN A 35 2.49 -3.53 -7.77
CA ASN A 35 2.94 -4.84 -8.22
C ASN A 35 2.17 -5.93 -7.45
N GLU A 36 2.43 -7.18 -7.76
CA GLU A 36 1.71 -8.30 -7.15
C GLU A 36 1.82 -8.31 -5.63
N THR A 37 3.01 -8.06 -5.10
CA THR A 37 3.24 -8.02 -3.66
C THR A 37 2.50 -6.86 -3.01
N SER A 38 2.56 -5.69 -3.60
CA SER A 38 1.87 -4.51 -3.08
C SER A 38 0.35 -4.69 -3.10
N LEU A 39 -0.17 -5.29 -4.17
CA LEU A 39 -1.60 -5.59 -4.27
C LEU A 39 -2.02 -6.58 -3.20
N TRP A 40 -1.23 -7.62 -2.98
CA TRP A 40 -1.52 -8.63 -1.97
C TRP A 40 -1.55 -8.00 -0.58
N LEU A 41 -0.56 -7.16 -0.26
CA LEU A 41 -0.52 -6.45 1.02
C LEU A 41 -1.71 -5.52 1.18
N TRP A 42 -2.04 -4.77 0.14
CA TRP A 42 -3.19 -3.86 0.16
C TRP A 42 -4.48 -4.60 0.50
N ASN A 43 -4.73 -5.72 -0.18
CA ASN A 43 -5.94 -6.50 0.02
C ASN A 43 -6.00 -7.13 1.41
N ARG A 44 -4.86 -7.49 1.97
CA ARG A 44 -4.81 -8.07 3.32
C ARG A 44 -5.02 -7.05 4.42
N LEU A 45 -4.60 -5.81 4.17
CA LEU A 45 -4.58 -4.78 5.21
C LEU A 45 -5.73 -3.77 5.09
N GLN A 46 -6.39 -3.74 3.95
CA GLN A 46 -7.49 -2.81 3.74
C GLN A 46 -8.63 -3.10 4.73
N GLY A 47 -9.14 -2.04 5.37
CA GLY A 47 -10.23 -2.16 6.30
C GLY A 47 -9.84 -2.56 7.72
N ARG A 48 -8.53 -2.66 8.01
CA ARG A 48 -8.06 -2.98 9.36
C ARG A 48 -6.92 -2.07 9.76
N GLU A 49 -6.74 -1.94 11.04
CA GLU A 49 -5.59 -1.24 11.58
C GLU A 49 -4.34 -2.12 11.50
N PHE A 50 -3.20 -1.52 11.17
CA PHE A 50 -1.95 -2.26 11.06
C PHE A 50 -0.77 -1.34 11.32
N GLY A 51 0.37 -1.93 11.59
CA GLY A 51 1.64 -1.23 11.70
C GLY A 51 2.66 -1.85 10.77
N THR A 52 3.85 -1.29 10.76
CA THR A 52 4.96 -1.85 9.96
C THR A 52 5.24 -3.30 10.33
N ASP A 53 5.08 -3.64 11.61
CA ASP A 53 5.29 -5.01 12.09
C ASP A 53 4.33 -6.01 11.43
N ASP A 54 3.08 -5.60 11.24
CA ASP A 54 2.09 -6.45 10.57
C ASP A 54 2.47 -6.72 9.12
N VAL A 55 2.97 -5.69 8.43
CA VAL A 55 3.43 -5.83 7.05
C VAL A 55 4.63 -6.80 6.99
N ARG A 56 5.58 -6.63 7.89
CA ARG A 56 6.73 -7.53 7.99
C ARG A 56 6.28 -8.98 8.20
N ASP A 57 5.38 -9.20 9.14
CA ASP A 57 4.90 -10.54 9.47
C ASP A 57 4.19 -11.19 8.28
N LEU A 58 3.40 -10.42 7.55
CA LEU A 58 2.75 -10.92 6.34
C LEU A 58 3.78 -11.34 5.29
N LEU A 59 4.81 -10.53 5.10
CA LEU A 59 5.87 -10.86 4.15
C LEU A 59 6.63 -12.12 4.55
N LEU A 60 6.93 -12.26 5.83
CA LEU A 60 7.61 -13.45 6.34
C LEU A 60 6.76 -14.72 6.19
N GLY A 61 5.46 -14.59 6.34
CA GLY A 61 4.55 -15.73 6.23
C GLY A 61 4.28 -16.19 4.81
N GLU A 62 4.35 -15.28 3.83
CA GLU A 62 3.99 -15.59 2.45
C GLU A 62 5.21 -15.83 1.56
N TYR A 63 6.31 -15.13 1.82
CA TYR A 63 7.48 -15.16 0.97
C TYR A 63 8.67 -15.75 1.71
N ASP A 64 9.55 -16.41 0.95
CA ASP A 64 10.78 -16.97 1.48
C ASP A 64 11.86 -15.88 1.54
N VAL A 65 11.72 -14.98 2.51
CA VAL A 65 12.66 -13.88 2.72
C VAL A 65 13.14 -13.91 4.17
N ASP A 66 14.32 -13.37 4.42
CA ASP A 66 14.82 -13.27 5.79
C ASP A 66 14.16 -12.09 6.52
N ALA A 67 14.31 -12.07 7.84
CA ALA A 67 13.68 -11.07 8.68
C ALA A 67 14.17 -9.66 8.36
N GLU A 68 15.43 -9.50 8.05
CA GLU A 68 16.01 -8.20 7.72
C GLU A 68 15.44 -7.64 6.42
N THR A 69 15.32 -8.48 5.40
CA THR A 69 14.73 -8.09 4.12
C THR A 69 13.25 -7.75 4.29
N ALA A 70 12.51 -8.57 5.03
CA ALA A 70 11.10 -8.33 5.29
C ALA A 70 10.88 -7.02 6.03
N GLU A 71 11.72 -6.72 7.01
CA GLU A 71 11.64 -5.46 7.76
C GLU A 71 11.91 -4.25 6.85
N ARG A 72 12.93 -4.34 6.03
CA ARG A 72 13.28 -3.27 5.09
C ARG A 72 12.15 -3.02 4.09
N ASP A 73 11.62 -4.08 3.52
CA ASP A 73 10.55 -3.98 2.53
C ASP A 73 9.27 -3.44 3.16
N ALA A 74 8.97 -3.87 4.39
CA ALA A 74 7.81 -3.37 5.12
C ALA A 74 7.92 -1.87 5.38
N GLN A 75 9.08 -1.42 5.83
CA GLN A 75 9.32 0.00 6.09
C GLN A 75 9.20 0.83 4.81
N ALA A 76 9.77 0.34 3.72
CA ALA A 76 9.71 1.04 2.44
C ALA A 76 8.27 1.14 1.92
N TRP A 77 7.51 0.06 2.02
CA TRP A 77 6.12 0.04 1.57
C TRP A 77 5.25 1.01 2.38
N VAL A 78 5.37 0.97 3.71
CA VAL A 78 4.62 1.85 4.59
C VAL A 78 5.01 3.31 4.35
N ALA A 79 6.30 3.59 4.20
CA ALA A 79 6.78 4.94 3.93
C ALA A 79 6.19 5.49 2.62
N ARG A 80 6.09 4.63 1.60
CA ARG A 80 5.50 5.00 0.32
C ARG A 80 4.02 5.35 0.47
N LEU A 81 3.27 4.55 1.23
CA LEU A 81 1.86 4.84 1.48
C LEU A 81 1.68 6.16 2.22
N LYS A 82 2.54 6.43 3.20
CA LYS A 82 2.48 7.69 3.95
C LYS A 82 2.83 8.88 3.06
N MET A 83 3.84 8.74 2.23
CA MET A 83 4.25 9.79 1.31
C MET A 83 3.13 10.14 0.33
N CYS A 84 2.37 9.15 -0.09
CA CYS A 84 1.25 9.32 -1.01
C CYS A 84 -0.05 9.66 -0.30
N ASN A 85 -0.03 9.79 1.03
CA ASN A 85 -1.20 10.12 1.84
C ASN A 85 -2.34 9.11 1.68
N LEU A 86 -2.01 7.85 1.55
CA LEU A 86 -2.98 6.77 1.38
C LEU A 86 -3.42 6.14 2.70
N VAL A 87 -2.73 6.45 3.78
CA VAL A 87 -3.04 5.92 5.11
C VAL A 87 -3.32 7.05 6.09
N GLU A 88 -4.13 6.74 7.08
CA GLU A 88 -4.39 7.63 8.21
C GLU A 88 -3.88 6.99 9.49
N GLU A 89 -3.42 7.78 10.40
CA GLU A 89 -2.92 7.30 11.69
C GLU A 89 -3.94 7.46 12.80
#